data_189c1c35f16355d6a23501410c858a79
#
_entry.id   189c1c35f16355d6a23501410c858a79
#
_cell.length_a   1.000
_cell.length_b   1.000
_cell.length_c   1.000
_cell.angle_alpha   90.00
_cell.angle_beta   90.00
_cell.angle_gamma   90.00
#
_symmetry.space_group_name_H-M   'P 1'
#
loop_
_entity.id
_entity.type
_entity.pdbx_description
1 polymer ?
#
loop_
_entity_poly.entity_id
_entity_poly.type
_entity_poly.pdbx_seq_one_letter_code
_entity_poly.pdbx_strand_id
1 'polypeptide(L)'
;MNSAESKYIENKAYLARCAREWTLTLRESGTRLALEFGREDEWLRCVKGDFPKYIPFLTEHCGLEFRGRILEIGAGVAWLSAELSKQPRVVEITVTDPSPKLLKEEAPRVFKMLNANAAKITRMPGDFHNLDFPSNHFDFVVCSAVLHHAANIVQVLREAKRVLKPGGQFVAIREPVWPLVKIKSRAKMLAKLVATGVDERFYTLSDYKEFFKQASLPLQVKRVNLSSGYKYYVNKMVNGLTHARYAFVGTKHGRTIDGRPAKRKAP
;
A
#
# COMPACT_ATOMS: atom_id res chain seq x y z
N MET A 1 8.91 -31.18 2.50
CA MET A 1 9.33 -30.01 1.70
C MET A 1 9.62 -28.88 2.66
N ASN A 2 10.90 -28.53 2.83
CA ASN A 2 11.27 -27.36 3.65
C ASN A 2 10.71 -26.12 2.98
N SER A 3 9.66 -25.51 3.53
CA SER A 3 9.20 -24.20 3.12
C SER A 3 10.29 -23.21 3.51
N ALA A 4 11.00 -22.69 2.53
CA ALA A 4 11.98 -21.64 2.77
C ALA A 4 11.32 -20.47 3.50
N GLU A 5 11.87 -20.08 4.65
CA GLU A 5 11.34 -18.99 5.46
C GLU A 5 11.69 -17.63 4.84
N SER A 6 10.84 -16.63 5.07
CA SER A 6 11.12 -15.27 4.66
C SER A 6 12.26 -14.67 5.49
N LYS A 7 13.14 -13.93 4.83
CA LYS A 7 14.29 -13.29 5.47
C LYS A 7 13.85 -12.04 6.24
N TYR A 8 14.40 -11.82 7.44
CA TYR A 8 14.32 -10.56 8.16
C TYR A 8 15.70 -9.90 8.22
N ILE A 9 15.78 -8.62 7.88
CA ILE A 9 17.00 -7.81 7.94
C ILE A 9 16.79 -6.70 8.97
N GLU A 10 17.70 -6.60 9.94
CA GLU A 10 17.70 -5.52 10.91
C GLU A 10 18.28 -4.26 10.29
N ASN A 11 17.46 -3.21 10.15
CA ASN A 11 17.93 -1.90 9.70
C ASN A 11 18.41 -1.08 10.90
N LYS A 12 19.67 -1.27 11.30
CA LYS A 12 20.26 -0.59 12.45
C LYS A 12 20.26 0.93 12.34
N ALA A 13 20.48 1.47 11.14
CA ALA A 13 20.48 2.92 10.89
C ALA A 13 19.07 3.51 11.10
N TYR A 14 18.05 2.83 10.59
CA TYR A 14 16.66 3.20 10.83
C TYR A 14 16.30 3.14 12.32
N LEU A 15 16.57 2.01 12.97
CA LEU A 15 16.29 1.82 14.39
C LEU A 15 17.01 2.87 15.27
N ALA A 16 18.24 3.26 14.94
CA ALA A 16 18.97 4.33 15.64
C ALA A 16 18.35 5.71 15.44
N ARG A 17 17.78 6.01 14.26
CA ARG A 17 17.00 7.25 14.04
C ARG A 17 15.73 7.24 14.87
N CYS A 18 14.98 6.15 14.79
CA CYS A 18 13.71 6.00 15.50
C CYS A 18 13.85 5.99 17.01
N ALA A 19 14.91 5.44 17.57
CA ALA A 19 15.13 5.45 19.02
C ALA A 19 15.16 6.87 19.61
N ARG A 20 15.44 7.90 18.81
CA ARG A 20 15.41 9.32 19.24
C ARG A 20 14.03 9.96 19.08
N GLU A 21 13.22 9.51 18.09
CA GLU A 21 11.95 10.15 17.73
C GLU A 21 10.73 9.37 18.23
N TRP A 22 10.88 8.08 18.48
CA TRP A 22 9.79 7.12 18.72
C TRP A 22 9.32 7.03 20.17
N THR A 23 9.99 7.62 21.10
CA THR A 23 9.60 7.57 22.52
C THR A 23 8.22 8.22 22.77
N LEU A 24 7.75 9.04 21.86
CA LEU A 24 6.46 9.75 21.99
C LEU A 24 5.35 9.21 21.07
N THR A 25 5.64 8.94 19.79
CA THR A 25 4.59 8.70 18.78
C THR A 25 4.08 7.26 18.75
N LEU A 26 4.89 6.24 19.01
CA LEU A 26 4.46 4.84 19.00
C LEU A 26 3.79 4.34 20.28
N ARG A 27 4.01 5.03 21.39
CA ARG A 27 3.24 4.74 22.61
C ARG A 27 1.78 5.17 22.47
N GLU A 28 1.48 6.15 21.62
CA GLU A 28 0.15 6.74 21.48
C GLU A 28 -0.57 6.29 20.21
N SER A 29 0.11 6.12 19.11
CA SER A 29 -0.42 5.52 17.90
C SER A 29 -0.20 4.00 17.87
N GLY A 30 -0.50 3.34 18.98
CA GLY A 30 -0.53 1.88 18.98
C GLY A 30 -1.26 1.43 17.73
N THR A 31 -0.53 0.85 16.78
CA THR A 31 -1.08 0.22 15.58
C THR A 31 -2.03 -0.85 16.10
N ARG A 32 -3.26 -0.41 16.35
CA ARG A 32 -4.33 -1.22 16.89
C ARG A 32 -4.81 -2.10 15.74
N LEU A 33 -3.96 -3.01 15.33
CA LEU A 33 -4.35 -4.05 14.40
C LEU A 33 -5.48 -4.85 14.99
N ALA A 34 -6.40 -5.25 14.13
CA ALA A 34 -7.52 -6.10 14.50
C ALA A 34 -7.07 -7.37 15.27
N LEU A 35 -5.83 -7.81 15.08
CA LEU A 35 -5.18 -8.90 15.80
C LEU A 35 -4.97 -8.58 17.30
N GLU A 36 -4.67 -7.32 17.68
CA GLU A 36 -4.51 -6.91 19.08
C GLU A 36 -5.84 -6.76 19.82
N PHE A 37 -6.98 -6.63 19.10
CA PHE A 37 -8.30 -6.36 19.69
C PHE A 37 -9.26 -7.55 19.71
N GLY A 38 -8.80 -8.78 19.52
CA GLY A 38 -9.69 -9.93 19.47
C GLY A 38 -10.63 -9.96 18.26
N ARG A 39 -10.34 -9.17 17.22
CA ARG A 39 -11.06 -9.19 15.93
C ARG A 39 -10.34 -10.03 14.87
N GLU A 40 -9.58 -11.00 15.31
CA GLU A 40 -8.81 -11.89 14.42
C GLU A 40 -9.73 -12.54 13.38
N ASP A 41 -10.92 -12.98 13.77
CA ASP A 41 -11.88 -13.60 12.86
C ASP A 41 -12.42 -12.66 11.79
N GLU A 42 -12.63 -11.38 12.13
CA GLU A 42 -13.08 -10.37 11.16
C GLU A 42 -11.99 -10.04 10.16
N TRP A 43 -10.78 -9.85 10.65
CA TRP A 43 -9.60 -9.63 9.81
C TRP A 43 -9.33 -10.82 8.89
N LEU A 44 -9.36 -12.05 9.42
CA LEU A 44 -9.23 -13.28 8.67
C LEU A 44 -10.28 -13.43 7.58
N ARG A 45 -11.53 -13.07 7.86
CA ARG A 45 -12.59 -13.08 6.83
C ARG A 45 -12.27 -12.10 5.70
N CYS A 46 -11.76 -10.91 5.99
CA CYS A 46 -11.33 -9.95 4.99
C CYS A 46 -10.14 -10.48 4.18
N VAL A 47 -9.12 -11.00 4.85
CA VAL A 47 -7.89 -11.50 4.24
C VAL A 47 -8.14 -12.72 3.35
N LYS A 48 -9.00 -13.65 3.77
CA LYS A 48 -9.37 -14.81 2.95
C LYS A 48 -10.43 -14.50 1.91
N GLY A 49 -11.24 -13.47 2.13
CA GLY A 49 -12.36 -13.11 1.27
C GLY A 49 -12.02 -12.08 0.20
N ASP A 50 -11.91 -10.82 0.59
CA ASP A 50 -11.80 -9.71 -0.37
C ASP A 50 -10.36 -9.38 -0.77
N PHE A 51 -9.38 -9.54 0.13
CA PHE A 51 -8.01 -9.12 -0.15
C PHE A 51 -7.37 -9.84 -1.34
N PRO A 52 -7.47 -11.16 -1.49
CA PRO A 52 -6.93 -11.86 -2.65
C PRO A 52 -7.51 -11.38 -3.99
N LYS A 53 -8.74 -10.86 -3.99
CA LYS A 53 -9.42 -10.35 -5.20
C LYS A 53 -8.80 -9.07 -5.76
N TYR A 54 -7.99 -8.35 -4.95
CA TYR A 54 -7.32 -7.14 -5.43
C TYR A 54 -6.30 -7.43 -6.53
N ILE A 55 -5.56 -8.53 -6.46
CA ILE A 55 -4.56 -8.84 -7.48
C ILE A 55 -5.20 -9.08 -8.85
N PRO A 56 -6.20 -9.98 -9.00
CA PRO A 56 -6.94 -10.12 -10.25
C PRO A 56 -7.55 -8.80 -10.73
N PHE A 57 -8.18 -8.04 -9.84
CA PHE A 57 -8.73 -6.73 -10.20
C PHE A 57 -7.68 -5.78 -10.78
N LEU A 58 -6.51 -5.67 -10.16
CA LEU A 58 -5.43 -4.82 -10.62
C LEU A 58 -4.89 -5.27 -11.98
N THR A 59 -4.79 -6.58 -12.20
CA THR A 59 -4.38 -7.15 -13.49
C THR A 59 -5.39 -6.87 -14.58
N GLU A 60 -6.67 -7.18 -14.36
CA GLU A 60 -7.71 -7.10 -15.37
C GLU A 60 -8.14 -5.66 -15.67
N HIS A 61 -8.27 -4.83 -14.63
CA HIS A 61 -8.86 -3.50 -14.78
C HIS A 61 -7.85 -2.35 -14.79
N CYS A 62 -6.64 -2.57 -14.26
CA CYS A 62 -5.57 -1.57 -14.29
C CYS A 62 -4.46 -1.92 -15.29
N GLY A 63 -4.48 -3.12 -15.88
CA GLY A 63 -3.46 -3.60 -16.81
C GLY A 63 -2.11 -3.83 -16.13
N LEU A 64 -2.12 -4.21 -14.84
CA LEU A 64 -0.89 -4.45 -14.09
C LEU A 64 -0.44 -5.89 -14.27
N GLU A 65 0.82 -6.06 -14.61
CA GLU A 65 1.49 -7.36 -14.67
C GLU A 65 2.63 -7.37 -13.67
N PHE A 66 2.34 -7.86 -12.45
CA PHE A 66 3.31 -7.90 -11.37
C PHE A 66 4.50 -8.80 -11.71
N ARG A 67 5.70 -8.22 -11.69
CA ARG A 67 6.96 -8.89 -12.05
C ARG A 67 8.15 -8.22 -11.39
N GLY A 68 9.29 -8.91 -11.46
CA GLY A 68 10.58 -8.35 -11.04
C GLY A 68 10.63 -8.09 -9.54
N ARG A 69 11.19 -6.94 -9.18
CA ARG A 69 11.40 -6.50 -7.79
C ARG A 69 10.26 -5.61 -7.31
N ILE A 70 9.66 -5.97 -6.20
CA ILE A 70 8.55 -5.21 -5.58
C ILE A 70 8.98 -4.69 -4.22
N LEU A 71 8.63 -3.45 -3.91
CA LEU A 71 8.70 -2.87 -2.57
C LEU A 71 7.29 -2.67 -2.03
N GLU A 72 6.96 -3.24 -0.88
CA GLU A 72 5.77 -2.88 -0.11
C GLU A 72 6.16 -1.94 1.01
N ILE A 73 5.56 -0.74 1.05
CA ILE A 73 5.77 0.28 2.09
C ILE A 73 4.60 0.32 3.07
N GLY A 74 4.88 0.48 4.37
CA GLY A 74 3.86 0.49 5.41
C GLY A 74 3.04 -0.80 5.46
N ALA A 75 3.73 -1.93 5.34
CA ALA A 75 3.11 -3.22 5.05
C ALA A 75 2.27 -3.78 6.21
N GLY A 76 2.47 -3.30 7.44
CA GLY A 76 1.86 -3.90 8.61
C GLY A 76 2.21 -5.38 8.70
N VAL A 77 1.20 -6.23 8.58
CA VAL A 77 1.36 -7.70 8.59
C VAL A 77 1.66 -8.30 7.20
N ALA A 78 1.88 -7.46 6.18
CA ALA A 78 2.35 -7.80 4.83
C ALA A 78 1.48 -8.82 4.06
N TRP A 79 0.16 -8.73 4.21
CA TRP A 79 -0.77 -9.59 3.48
C TRP A 79 -0.68 -9.40 1.95
N LEU A 80 -0.43 -8.17 1.49
CA LEU A 80 -0.33 -7.85 0.07
C LEU A 80 0.93 -8.49 -0.53
N SER A 81 2.06 -8.43 0.17
CA SER A 81 3.28 -9.16 -0.21
C SER A 81 3.06 -10.67 -0.23
N ALA A 82 2.29 -11.22 0.72
CA ALA A 82 1.93 -12.64 0.71
C ALA A 82 1.21 -13.03 -0.59
N GLU A 83 0.23 -12.22 -1.03
CA GLU A 83 -0.50 -12.47 -2.28
C GLU A 83 0.36 -12.23 -3.52
N LEU A 84 1.18 -11.17 -3.53
CA LEU A 84 2.09 -10.86 -4.65
C LEU A 84 3.18 -11.90 -4.81
N SER A 85 3.64 -12.56 -3.73
CA SER A 85 4.66 -13.61 -3.78
C SER A 85 4.26 -14.83 -4.60
N LYS A 86 2.95 -15.04 -4.77
CA LYS A 86 2.38 -16.13 -5.57
C LYS A 86 2.45 -15.87 -7.06
N GLN A 87 2.71 -14.63 -7.47
CA GLN A 87 2.79 -14.26 -8.88
C GLN A 87 4.07 -14.86 -9.50
N PRO A 88 3.96 -15.58 -10.65
CA PRO A 88 5.08 -16.35 -11.18
C PRO A 88 6.24 -15.46 -11.64
N ARG A 89 5.97 -14.24 -12.14
CA ARG A 89 6.98 -13.32 -12.66
C ARG A 89 7.57 -12.39 -11.58
N VAL A 90 7.07 -12.43 -10.35
CA VAL A 90 7.66 -11.73 -9.20
C VAL A 90 8.90 -12.49 -8.75
N VAL A 91 10.04 -11.80 -8.73
CA VAL A 91 11.34 -12.35 -8.39
C VAL A 91 11.60 -12.22 -6.88
N GLU A 92 11.46 -11.00 -6.37
CA GLU A 92 11.66 -10.69 -4.96
C GLU A 92 10.72 -9.58 -4.49
N ILE A 93 10.40 -9.60 -3.21
CA ILE A 93 9.59 -8.59 -2.55
C ILE A 93 10.35 -8.12 -1.31
N THR A 94 10.59 -6.81 -1.23
CA THR A 94 11.05 -6.18 0.00
C THR A 94 9.85 -5.57 0.71
N VAL A 95 9.70 -5.88 1.99
CA VAL A 95 8.61 -5.41 2.84
C VAL A 95 9.16 -4.47 3.88
N THR A 96 8.62 -3.24 3.93
CA THR A 96 8.99 -2.25 4.95
C THR A 96 7.79 -1.80 5.76
N ASP A 97 8.01 -1.69 7.07
CA ASP A 97 7.06 -1.14 8.02
C ASP A 97 7.82 -0.49 9.18
N PRO A 98 7.30 0.58 9.79
CA PRO A 98 7.93 1.15 10.96
C PRO A 98 7.98 0.18 12.16
N SER A 99 7.10 -0.78 12.28
CA SER A 99 7.02 -1.70 13.42
C SER A 99 7.86 -2.98 13.22
N PRO A 100 9.01 -3.12 13.91
CA PRO A 100 9.77 -4.37 13.89
C PRO A 100 8.97 -5.57 14.39
N LYS A 101 8.07 -5.36 15.36
CA LYS A 101 7.21 -6.40 15.93
C LYS A 101 6.31 -7.02 14.87
N LEU A 102 5.60 -6.18 14.10
CA LEU A 102 4.74 -6.66 13.02
C LEU A 102 5.50 -7.47 11.98
N LEU A 103 6.68 -6.99 11.61
CA LEU A 103 7.51 -7.64 10.61
C LEU A 103 8.13 -8.94 11.14
N LYS A 104 8.52 -9.02 12.41
CA LYS A 104 9.17 -10.22 12.98
C LYS A 104 8.18 -11.29 13.37
N GLU A 105 7.09 -10.91 14.02
CA GLU A 105 6.18 -11.84 14.70
C GLU A 105 4.92 -12.14 13.89
N GLU A 106 4.25 -11.07 13.39
CA GLU A 106 2.93 -11.22 12.76
C GLU A 106 3.01 -11.55 11.26
N ALA A 107 3.91 -10.92 10.52
CA ALA A 107 4.01 -11.16 9.09
C ALA A 107 4.31 -12.64 8.74
N PRO A 108 5.20 -13.37 9.43
CA PRO A 108 5.41 -14.80 9.18
C PRO A 108 4.16 -15.65 9.41
N ARG A 109 3.33 -15.31 10.41
CA ARG A 109 2.05 -15.97 10.66
C ARG A 109 1.10 -15.80 9.49
N VAL A 110 1.01 -14.57 8.98
CA VAL A 110 0.18 -14.23 7.81
C VAL A 110 0.70 -14.94 6.55
N PHE A 111 2.01 -15.00 6.35
CA PHE A 111 2.60 -15.72 5.21
C PHE A 111 2.23 -17.21 5.23
N LYS A 112 2.32 -17.86 6.38
CA LYS A 112 1.89 -19.25 6.55
C LYS A 112 0.39 -19.41 6.28
N MET A 113 -0.43 -18.54 6.84
CA MET A 113 -1.89 -18.56 6.70
C MET A 113 -2.36 -18.39 5.25
N LEU A 114 -1.67 -17.55 4.49
CA LEU A 114 -1.99 -17.23 3.10
C LEU A 114 -1.22 -18.11 2.09
N ASN A 115 -0.45 -19.09 2.53
CA ASN A 115 0.40 -19.91 1.67
C ASN A 115 1.32 -19.07 0.76
N ALA A 116 1.96 -18.05 1.33
CA ALA A 116 2.87 -17.18 0.60
C ALA A 116 4.12 -17.96 0.15
N ASN A 117 4.70 -17.56 -0.99
CA ASN A 117 6.06 -17.96 -1.34
C ASN A 117 7.07 -17.14 -0.54
N ALA A 118 7.26 -17.51 0.71
CA ALA A 118 8.06 -16.75 1.68
C ALA A 118 9.53 -16.60 1.27
N ALA A 119 10.06 -17.52 0.45
CA ALA A 119 11.42 -17.43 -0.10
C ALA A 119 11.67 -16.17 -0.93
N LYS A 120 10.62 -15.59 -1.52
CA LYS A 120 10.71 -14.34 -2.28
C LYS A 120 10.67 -13.09 -1.40
N ILE A 121 10.39 -13.20 -0.08
CA ILE A 121 10.06 -12.06 0.77
C ILE A 121 11.20 -11.76 1.74
N THR A 122 11.69 -10.52 1.67
CA THR A 122 12.62 -9.94 2.65
C THR A 122 11.90 -8.85 3.44
N ARG A 123 11.97 -8.90 4.76
CA ARG A 123 11.32 -7.94 5.67
C ARG A 123 12.38 -7.10 6.37
N MET A 124 12.18 -5.79 6.45
CA MET A 124 13.07 -4.88 7.17
C MET A 124 12.31 -3.65 7.68
N PRO A 125 12.63 -3.14 8.87
CA PRO A 125 12.01 -1.91 9.35
C PRO A 125 12.46 -0.72 8.50
N GLY A 126 11.53 0.22 8.23
CA GLY A 126 11.83 1.38 7.40
C GLY A 126 10.76 2.46 7.47
N ASP A 127 11.15 3.68 7.09
CA ASP A 127 10.28 4.84 6.96
C ASP A 127 10.00 5.10 5.47
N PHE A 128 8.74 5.19 5.11
CA PHE A 128 8.34 5.45 3.73
C PHE A 128 8.57 6.90 3.28
N HIS A 129 8.82 7.84 4.21
CA HIS A 129 9.22 9.21 3.86
C HIS A 129 10.69 9.30 3.44
N ASN A 130 11.52 8.30 3.81
CA ASN A 130 12.93 8.23 3.48
C ASN A 130 13.34 6.78 3.26
N LEU A 131 13.23 6.31 2.03
CA LEU A 131 13.48 4.92 1.67
C LEU A 131 14.98 4.65 1.51
N ASP A 132 15.53 3.77 2.34
CA ASP A 132 16.94 3.37 2.32
C ASP A 132 17.27 2.42 1.14
N PHE A 133 16.84 2.80 -0.06
CA PHE A 133 17.08 2.05 -1.28
C PHE A 133 17.65 2.94 -2.39
N PRO A 134 18.46 2.38 -3.30
CA PRO A 134 18.97 3.13 -4.45
C PRO A 134 17.84 3.55 -5.40
N SER A 135 18.08 4.61 -6.16
CA SER A 135 17.18 5.03 -7.23
C SER A 135 17.09 3.95 -8.32
N ASN A 136 15.93 3.83 -8.98
CA ASN A 136 15.68 2.91 -10.10
C ASN A 136 15.90 1.43 -9.76
N HIS A 137 15.48 1.00 -8.60
CA HIS A 137 15.70 -0.35 -8.10
C HIS A 137 14.50 -1.28 -8.28
N PHE A 138 13.28 -0.78 -8.04
CA PHE A 138 12.06 -1.59 -8.04
C PHE A 138 11.24 -1.44 -9.31
N ASP A 139 10.61 -2.52 -9.72
CA ASP A 139 9.64 -2.52 -10.82
C ASP A 139 8.28 -2.02 -10.33
N PHE A 140 7.94 -2.33 -9.06
CA PHE A 140 6.74 -1.87 -8.39
C PHE A 140 7.05 -1.36 -6.99
N VAL A 141 6.36 -0.29 -6.57
CA VAL A 141 6.19 0.10 -5.17
C VAL A 141 4.71 0.01 -4.86
N VAL A 142 4.34 -0.75 -3.84
CA VAL A 142 2.94 -1.01 -3.49
C VAL A 142 2.64 -0.64 -2.05
N CYS A 143 1.39 -0.26 -1.77
CA CYS A 143 0.91 -0.07 -0.41
C CYS A 143 -0.60 -0.32 -0.30
N SER A 144 -1.07 -0.62 0.91
CA SER A 144 -2.47 -0.90 1.18
C SER A 144 -2.93 -0.21 2.46
N ALA A 145 -3.77 0.82 2.33
CA ALA A 145 -4.27 1.63 3.44
C ALA A 145 -3.12 2.28 4.26
N VAL A 146 -2.23 3.01 3.61
CA VAL A 146 -0.99 3.55 4.18
C VAL A 146 -0.85 5.05 4.00
N LEU A 147 -1.17 5.58 2.80
CA LEU A 147 -0.88 6.98 2.47
C LEU A 147 -1.56 7.98 3.42
N HIS A 148 -2.73 7.64 3.94
CA HIS A 148 -3.46 8.50 4.87
C HIS A 148 -2.79 8.66 6.24
N HIS A 149 -1.83 7.79 6.60
CA HIS A 149 -0.99 7.94 7.79
C HIS A 149 0.26 8.80 7.53
N ALA A 150 0.57 9.11 6.28
CA ALA A 150 1.77 9.86 5.95
C ALA A 150 1.67 11.33 6.43
N ALA A 151 2.71 11.81 7.13
CA ALA A 151 2.83 13.22 7.47
C ALA A 151 2.89 14.09 6.21
N ASN A 152 3.53 13.58 5.14
CA ASN A 152 3.63 14.24 3.84
C ASN A 152 3.53 13.21 2.70
N ILE A 153 2.33 13.06 2.15
CA ILE A 153 2.05 12.12 1.04
C ILE A 153 2.91 12.44 -0.20
N VAL A 154 3.12 13.72 -0.50
CA VAL A 154 3.91 14.12 -1.67
C VAL A 154 5.36 13.66 -1.54
N GLN A 155 5.94 13.72 -0.33
CA GLN A 155 7.27 13.20 -0.06
C GLN A 155 7.32 11.67 -0.26
N VAL A 156 6.35 10.94 0.28
CA VAL A 156 6.25 9.48 0.09
C VAL A 156 6.19 9.11 -1.39
N LEU A 157 5.35 9.80 -2.17
CA LEU A 157 5.24 9.58 -3.61
C LEU A 157 6.52 9.93 -4.37
N ARG A 158 7.26 10.98 -3.94
CA ARG A 158 8.58 11.32 -4.52
C ARG A 158 9.62 10.25 -4.23
N GLU A 159 9.67 9.74 -3.00
CA GLU A 159 10.57 8.65 -2.63
C GLU A 159 10.22 7.36 -3.38
N ALA A 160 8.94 7.00 -3.45
CA ALA A 160 8.48 5.87 -4.25
C ALA A 160 8.89 6.02 -5.73
N LYS A 161 8.69 7.22 -6.31
CA LYS A 161 9.13 7.53 -7.68
C LYS A 161 10.65 7.43 -7.84
N ARG A 162 11.43 7.87 -6.84
CA ARG A 162 12.89 7.80 -6.87
C ARG A 162 13.37 6.36 -6.98
N VAL A 163 12.84 5.47 -6.13
CA VAL A 163 13.28 4.07 -6.09
C VAL A 163 12.69 3.21 -7.21
N LEU A 164 11.59 3.64 -7.85
CA LEU A 164 11.04 2.98 -9.04
C LEU A 164 11.98 3.09 -10.22
N LYS A 165 12.11 2.03 -11.01
CA LYS A 165 12.75 2.03 -12.33
C LYS A 165 11.96 2.91 -13.32
N PRO A 166 12.58 3.40 -14.40
CA PRO A 166 11.85 3.95 -15.54
C PRO A 166 10.82 2.92 -16.04
N GLY A 167 9.56 3.33 -16.19
CA GLY A 167 8.44 2.44 -16.52
C GLY A 167 7.85 1.69 -15.31
N GLY A 168 8.48 1.77 -14.15
CA GLY A 168 7.98 1.17 -12.92
C GLY A 168 6.71 1.85 -12.41
N GLN A 169 5.95 1.14 -11.57
CA GLN A 169 4.62 1.58 -11.17
C GLN A 169 4.47 1.60 -9.64
N PHE A 170 3.85 2.68 -9.16
CA PHE A 170 3.36 2.81 -7.80
C PHE A 170 1.90 2.39 -7.73
N VAL A 171 1.54 1.55 -6.77
CA VAL A 171 0.16 1.06 -6.61
C VAL A 171 -0.30 1.24 -5.17
N ALA A 172 -1.31 2.08 -4.96
CA ALA A 172 -1.98 2.21 -3.66
C ALA A 172 -3.42 1.71 -3.75
N ILE A 173 -3.78 0.85 -2.80
CA ILE A 173 -5.13 0.30 -2.68
C ILE A 173 -5.67 0.49 -1.27
N ARG A 174 -7.01 0.41 -1.13
CA ARG A 174 -7.72 0.49 0.15
C ARG A 174 -7.55 1.81 0.91
N GLU A 175 -7.06 2.85 0.25
CA GLU A 175 -7.01 4.17 0.88
C GLU A 175 -8.43 4.66 1.19
N PRO A 176 -8.67 5.24 2.38
CA PRO A 176 -9.93 5.86 2.73
C PRO A 176 -10.10 7.15 1.91
N VAL A 177 -11.00 7.11 0.92
CA VAL A 177 -11.34 8.29 0.12
C VAL A 177 -12.66 8.86 0.60
N TRP A 178 -12.65 10.12 1.03
CA TRP A 178 -13.84 10.77 1.56
C TRP A 178 -14.78 11.21 0.43
N PRO A 179 -16.06 10.82 0.46
CA PRO A 179 -17.01 11.23 -0.56
C PRO A 179 -17.42 12.70 -0.37
N LEU A 180 -17.46 13.45 -1.48
CA LEU A 180 -17.82 14.88 -1.48
C LEU A 180 -19.20 15.16 -0.87
N VAL A 181 -20.12 14.20 -0.95
CA VAL A 181 -21.51 14.35 -0.47
C VAL A 181 -21.63 14.36 1.06
N LYS A 182 -20.60 13.91 1.80
CA LYS A 182 -20.63 13.78 3.29
C LYS A 182 -19.74 14.81 4.00
N ILE A 183 -19.58 16.01 3.45
CA ILE A 183 -18.70 17.05 4.02
C ILE A 183 -19.10 17.41 5.47
N LYS A 184 -20.41 17.50 5.78
CA LYS A 184 -20.88 17.81 7.15
C LYS A 184 -20.58 16.71 8.18
N SER A 185 -20.52 15.44 7.78
CA SER A 185 -20.16 14.34 8.67
C SER A 185 -18.65 14.18 8.87
N ARG A 186 -17.82 14.80 8.00
CA ARG A 186 -16.36 14.81 8.09
C ARG A 186 -15.88 15.46 9.40
N ALA A 187 -16.41 16.62 9.75
CA ALA A 187 -16.03 17.34 10.96
C ALA A 187 -16.34 16.52 12.23
N LYS A 188 -17.50 15.87 12.29
CA LYS A 188 -17.89 15.02 13.42
C LYS A 188 -17.00 13.77 13.53
N MET A 189 -16.62 13.17 12.41
CA MET A 189 -15.74 12.00 12.37
C MET A 189 -14.31 12.38 12.75
N LEU A 190 -13.78 13.50 12.22
CA LEU A 190 -12.48 14.05 12.61
C LEU A 190 -12.41 14.35 14.11
N ALA A 191 -13.44 15.00 14.68
CA ALA A 191 -13.50 15.25 16.11
C ALA A 191 -13.47 13.95 16.95
N LYS A 192 -14.14 12.90 16.48
CA LYS A 192 -14.14 11.58 17.14
C LYS A 192 -12.77 10.91 17.06
N LEU A 193 -12.05 11.02 15.93
CA LEU A 193 -10.73 10.43 15.73
C LEU A 193 -9.66 11.16 16.53
N VAL A 194 -9.70 12.50 16.54
CA VAL A 194 -8.83 13.30 17.42
C VAL A 194 -9.02 12.92 18.88
N ALA A 195 -10.27 12.69 19.32
CA ALA A 195 -10.59 12.25 20.68
C ALA A 195 -10.07 10.83 21.00
N THR A 196 -9.82 9.99 19.99
CA THR A 196 -9.27 8.63 20.16
C THR A 196 -7.76 8.56 19.98
N GLY A 197 -7.08 9.70 19.71
CA GLY A 197 -5.62 9.76 19.52
C GLY A 197 -5.14 9.06 18.23
N VAL A 198 -6.04 8.79 17.28
CA VAL A 198 -5.68 8.16 16.00
C VAL A 198 -5.38 9.24 14.97
N ASP A 199 -4.14 9.31 14.49
CA ASP A 199 -3.73 10.24 13.41
C ASP A 199 -4.18 9.69 12.04
N GLU A 200 -5.51 9.60 11.85
CA GLU A 200 -6.10 9.28 10.56
C GLU A 200 -6.49 10.55 9.81
N ARG A 201 -5.95 10.71 8.64
CA ARG A 201 -6.25 11.83 7.75
C ARG A 201 -7.19 11.38 6.65
N PHE A 202 -8.24 12.16 6.43
CA PHE A 202 -9.21 11.88 5.37
C PHE A 202 -9.00 12.83 4.20
N TYR A 203 -8.76 12.24 3.06
CA TYR A 203 -8.55 12.94 1.80
C TYR A 203 -9.65 12.62 0.80
N THR A 204 -10.02 13.59 -0.01
CA THR A 204 -10.91 13.41 -1.15
C THR A 204 -10.15 12.80 -2.33
N LEU A 205 -10.87 12.35 -3.34
CA LEU A 205 -10.24 11.91 -4.60
C LEU A 205 -9.46 13.05 -5.28
N SER A 206 -9.92 14.30 -5.13
CA SER A 206 -9.23 15.47 -5.66
C SER A 206 -7.89 15.70 -4.97
N ASP A 207 -7.84 15.53 -3.63
CA ASP A 207 -6.60 15.66 -2.86
C ASP A 207 -5.57 14.63 -3.31
N TYR A 208 -5.96 13.35 -3.46
CA TYR A 208 -5.05 12.32 -3.97
C TYR A 208 -4.53 12.65 -5.37
N LYS A 209 -5.40 13.10 -6.28
CA LYS A 209 -4.96 13.52 -7.62
C LYS A 209 -3.94 14.65 -7.57
N GLU A 210 -4.13 15.62 -6.69
CA GLU A 210 -3.22 16.73 -6.51
C GLU A 210 -1.88 16.29 -5.93
N PHE A 211 -1.85 15.37 -4.94
CA PHE A 211 -0.61 14.83 -4.39
C PHE A 211 0.23 14.11 -5.46
N PHE A 212 -0.40 13.28 -6.29
CA PHE A 212 0.31 12.62 -7.39
C PHE A 212 0.84 13.61 -8.43
N LYS A 213 0.09 14.67 -8.73
CA LYS A 213 0.51 15.76 -9.62
C LYS A 213 1.73 16.50 -9.05
N GLN A 214 1.72 16.87 -7.76
CA GLN A 214 2.83 17.52 -7.07
C GLN A 214 4.09 16.64 -6.98
N ALA A 215 3.91 15.33 -6.90
CA ALA A 215 5.00 14.37 -6.99
C ALA A 215 5.47 14.14 -8.43
N SER A 216 4.82 14.73 -9.43
CA SER A 216 5.06 14.48 -10.86
C SER A 216 5.04 12.98 -11.19
N LEU A 217 4.06 12.28 -10.65
CA LEU A 217 3.81 10.85 -10.86
C LEU A 217 2.46 10.68 -11.57
N PRO A 218 2.44 10.54 -12.91
CA PRO A 218 1.21 10.42 -13.68
C PRO A 218 0.31 9.32 -13.15
N LEU A 219 -0.95 9.66 -12.88
CA LEU A 219 -1.88 8.85 -12.13
C LEU A 219 -3.00 8.28 -13.01
N GLN A 220 -3.20 6.98 -12.93
CA GLN A 220 -4.42 6.29 -13.33
C GLN A 220 -5.23 5.99 -12.06
N VAL A 221 -6.53 6.29 -12.08
CA VAL A 221 -7.46 5.97 -10.99
C VAL A 221 -8.50 4.97 -11.49
N LYS A 222 -8.70 3.89 -10.76
CA LYS A 222 -9.77 2.93 -11.04
C LYS A 222 -10.64 2.74 -9.81
N ARG A 223 -11.95 2.77 -10.01
CA ARG A 223 -12.90 2.42 -8.95
C ARG A 223 -12.87 0.92 -8.74
N VAL A 224 -12.66 0.50 -7.50
CA VAL A 224 -12.58 -0.92 -7.13
C VAL A 224 -13.97 -1.46 -6.87
N ASN A 225 -14.31 -2.53 -7.57
CA ASN A 225 -15.51 -3.33 -7.32
C ASN A 225 -15.09 -4.82 -7.33
N LEU A 226 -15.05 -5.41 -6.14
CA LEU A 226 -14.61 -6.81 -5.94
C LEU A 226 -15.79 -7.80 -5.94
N SER A 227 -16.99 -7.32 -6.23
CA SER A 227 -18.19 -8.14 -6.29
C SER A 227 -18.25 -8.91 -7.59
N SER A 228 -18.97 -10.03 -7.61
CA SER A 228 -19.22 -10.86 -8.78
C SER A 228 -20.72 -11.03 -9.05
N GLY A 229 -21.06 -11.45 -10.23
CA GLY A 229 -22.45 -11.70 -10.65
C GLY A 229 -23.32 -10.43 -10.60
N TYR A 230 -24.61 -10.58 -10.27
CA TYR A 230 -25.54 -9.43 -10.22
C TYR A 230 -25.13 -8.35 -9.22
N LYS A 231 -24.44 -8.73 -8.13
CA LYS A 231 -23.90 -7.78 -7.12
C LYS A 231 -22.90 -6.81 -7.72
N TYR A 232 -22.20 -7.19 -8.79
CA TYR A 232 -21.30 -6.29 -9.49
C TYR A 232 -22.03 -5.06 -10.04
N TYR A 233 -23.17 -5.27 -10.71
CA TYR A 233 -23.97 -4.20 -11.31
C TYR A 233 -24.62 -3.32 -10.25
N VAL A 234 -25.18 -3.92 -9.19
CA VAL A 234 -25.77 -3.19 -8.07
C VAL A 234 -24.71 -2.32 -7.39
N ASN A 235 -23.55 -2.89 -7.05
CA ASN A 235 -22.46 -2.15 -6.42
C ASN A 235 -21.84 -1.10 -7.34
N LYS A 236 -21.82 -1.31 -8.65
CA LYS A 236 -21.38 -0.31 -9.62
C LYS A 236 -22.25 0.96 -9.57
N MET A 237 -23.54 0.80 -9.36
CA MET A 237 -24.49 1.92 -9.21
C MET A 237 -24.39 2.56 -7.82
N VAL A 238 -24.46 1.77 -6.76
CA VAL A 238 -24.53 2.24 -5.36
C VAL A 238 -23.21 2.82 -4.88
N ASN A 239 -22.07 2.17 -5.17
CA ASN A 239 -20.74 2.65 -4.78
C ASN A 239 -20.36 3.99 -5.44
N GLY A 240 -21.10 4.40 -6.50
CA GLY A 240 -20.97 5.73 -7.07
C GLY A 240 -21.37 6.86 -6.12
N LEU A 241 -22.27 6.57 -5.19
CA LEU A 241 -22.92 7.56 -4.33
C LEU A 241 -22.41 7.54 -2.89
N THR A 242 -21.90 6.41 -2.37
CA THR A 242 -21.68 6.26 -0.93
C THR A 242 -20.23 6.09 -0.49
N HIS A 243 -19.52 5.07 -0.92
CA HIS A 243 -18.17 4.75 -0.48
C HIS A 243 -17.38 4.11 -1.61
N ALA A 244 -16.82 4.91 -2.50
CA ALA A 244 -15.99 4.38 -3.56
C ALA A 244 -14.62 3.98 -3.01
N ARG A 245 -14.24 2.73 -3.22
CA ARG A 245 -12.86 2.27 -3.07
C ARG A 245 -12.14 2.52 -4.39
N TYR A 246 -10.90 2.99 -4.32
CA TYR A 246 -10.10 3.27 -5.49
C TYR A 246 -8.78 2.51 -5.45
N ALA A 247 -8.29 2.16 -6.65
CA ALA A 247 -6.90 1.81 -6.89
C ALA A 247 -6.23 3.01 -7.57
N PHE A 248 -5.12 3.44 -7.02
CA PHE A 248 -4.28 4.51 -7.54
C PHE A 248 -3.04 3.88 -8.17
N VAL A 249 -2.81 4.11 -9.46
CA VAL A 249 -1.66 3.57 -10.18
C VAL A 249 -0.86 4.73 -10.76
N GLY A 250 0.30 5.01 -10.16
CA GLY A 250 1.25 6.01 -10.63
C GLY A 250 2.32 5.37 -11.50
N THR A 251 2.67 5.95 -12.64
CA THR A 251 3.72 5.41 -13.53
C THR A 251 4.91 6.36 -13.61
N LYS A 252 6.12 5.86 -13.32
CA LYS A 252 7.35 6.61 -13.57
C LYS A 252 7.71 6.54 -15.05
N HIS A 253 7.54 7.64 -15.77
CA HIS A 253 8.02 7.69 -17.15
C HIS A 253 9.55 7.67 -17.23
N GLY A 254 10.08 6.94 -18.21
CA GLY A 254 11.49 7.03 -18.57
C GLY A 254 11.80 8.44 -19.11
N ARG A 255 12.98 8.97 -18.82
CA ARG A 255 13.49 10.12 -19.57
C ARG A 255 13.76 9.63 -20.99
N THR A 256 13.15 10.25 -21.98
CA THR A 256 13.67 10.16 -23.36
C THR A 256 14.99 10.95 -23.44
N ILE A 257 15.87 10.53 -24.32
CA ILE A 257 17.16 11.18 -24.58
C ILE A 257 16.96 12.66 -24.92
N ASP A 258 15.76 13.02 -25.40
CA ASP A 258 15.39 14.40 -25.81
C ASP A 258 14.51 15.17 -24.79
N GLY A 259 14.40 14.69 -23.56
CA GLY A 259 13.65 15.36 -22.49
C GLY A 259 12.11 15.33 -22.64
N ARG A 260 11.58 14.70 -23.68
CA ARG A 260 10.12 14.53 -23.90
C ARG A 260 9.62 13.20 -23.36
N PRO A 261 8.41 13.13 -22.78
CA PRO A 261 7.85 11.85 -22.30
C PRO A 261 7.64 10.90 -23.50
N ALA A 262 8.07 9.65 -23.35
CA ALA A 262 7.83 8.61 -24.35
C ALA A 262 6.33 8.44 -24.59
N LYS A 263 5.88 8.65 -25.83
CA LYS A 263 4.48 8.35 -26.22
C LYS A 263 4.25 6.84 -26.08
N ARG A 264 3.19 6.43 -25.34
CA ARG A 264 2.72 5.04 -25.39
C ARG A 264 2.44 4.68 -26.86
N LYS A 265 3.03 3.61 -27.36
CA LYS A 265 2.46 2.89 -28.49
C LYS A 265 1.15 2.30 -27.99
N ALA A 266 0.05 2.71 -28.60
CA ALA A 266 -1.24 2.08 -28.40
C ALA A 266 -1.18 0.63 -28.89
N PRO A 267 -1.93 -0.29 -28.27
CA PRO A 267 -2.02 -1.67 -28.70
C PRO A 267 -2.62 -1.78 -30.08
#